data_e5231d6bc96b5a3ec986a5a92b995fe4
#
_entry.id   e5231d6bc96b5a3ec986a5a92b995fe4
#
_cell.length_a   1.000
_cell.length_b   1.000
_cell.length_c   1.000
_cell.angle_alpha   90.00
_cell.angle_beta   90.00
_cell.angle_gamma   90.00
#
_symmetry.space_group_name_H-M   'P 1'
#
loop_
_entity.id
_entity.type
_entity.pdbx_description
1 polymer ?
#
loop_
_entity_poly.entity_id
_entity_poly.type
_entity_poly.pdbx_seq_one_letter_code
_entity_poly.pdbx_strand_id
1 'polypeptide(L)'
;MGGGKPAARQGDMTRKGLDIVQGSAGVLIGAPTGVACSVCPTKKDSPNYGSPVNPLLGAKVLPVETDLALPGPLPFILFRAYSSYRTRTPAPVGVFGPGWKAPFDIRLQVHERELILNDSGGRSIHFESLFPGEISYSRSESFWLARGGVLKQHKGHPLARLWRALPEAVRLSPHTYMMAVSTTGQWLILGWPERVPEADEVPPPEPPAYRVLTGVVDGFGRTLTFHRAAEGDVAGAVTGVTDGAGRCFHLVLSTQAQRAEAFRKQRESSLSSPAGPRSASSSQVFPDTLPAGTEYGADNGIRLEAVWLTHDPAYPDEQPTAPLARYTYTASGELRAVYDRSGTQVRGF
;
A
#
# COMPACT_ATOMS: atom_id res chain seq x y z
N MET A 1 23.85 26.44 22.29
CA MET A 1 22.44 26.82 22.11
C MET A 1 22.36 27.70 20.87
N GLY A 2 21.87 27.18 19.75
CA GLY A 2 21.66 27.97 18.53
C GLY A 2 20.49 28.91 18.78
N GLY A 3 20.70 30.21 18.59
CA GLY A 3 19.79 31.30 18.93
C GLY A 3 18.44 31.20 18.23
N GLY A 4 17.51 30.46 18.78
CA GLY A 4 16.06 30.55 18.52
C GLY A 4 15.54 30.46 17.07
N LYS A 5 16.38 30.11 16.09
CA LYS A 5 15.96 29.95 14.71
C LYS A 5 15.52 28.51 14.46
N PRO A 6 14.41 28.29 13.76
CA PRO A 6 13.97 26.94 13.43
C PRO A 6 15.00 26.22 12.55
N ALA A 7 15.16 24.93 12.75
CA ALA A 7 15.97 24.11 11.85
C ALA A 7 15.32 24.05 10.47
N ALA A 8 16.12 24.10 9.43
CA ALA A 8 15.65 23.95 8.07
C ALA A 8 15.22 22.50 7.82
N ARG A 9 14.08 22.31 7.13
CA ARG A 9 13.46 21.02 6.82
C ARG A 9 13.54 20.74 5.33
N GLN A 10 13.35 19.49 4.97
CA GLN A 10 13.09 19.12 3.59
C GLN A 10 11.79 19.82 3.12
N GLY A 11 11.86 20.48 1.97
CA GLY A 11 10.79 21.31 1.44
C GLY A 11 10.85 22.78 1.88
N ASP A 12 11.73 23.18 2.80
CA ASP A 12 11.93 24.59 3.14
C ASP A 12 12.71 25.29 2.02
N MET A 13 12.25 26.47 1.62
CA MET A 13 12.96 27.30 0.61
C MET A 13 14.20 27.95 1.20
N THR A 14 15.30 27.88 0.45
CA THR A 14 16.50 28.64 0.74
C THR A 14 16.33 30.11 0.32
N ARG A 15 17.19 31.01 0.81
CA ARG A 15 17.22 32.42 0.37
C ARG A 15 17.40 32.61 -1.13
N LYS A 16 17.87 31.60 -1.84
CA LYS A 16 18.07 31.61 -3.30
C LYS A 16 16.90 30.99 -4.07
N GLY A 17 15.79 30.68 -3.39
CA GLY A 17 14.59 30.11 -4.02
C GLY A 17 14.74 28.64 -4.41
N LEU A 18 15.72 27.93 -3.84
CA LEU A 18 15.90 26.49 -4.04
C LEU A 18 15.33 25.75 -2.83
N ASP A 19 14.59 24.68 -3.08
CA ASP A 19 14.08 23.82 -2.01
C ASP A 19 15.17 22.91 -1.44
N ILE A 20 15.07 22.63 -0.14
CA ILE A 20 15.92 21.62 0.49
C ILE A 20 15.31 20.26 0.15
N VAL A 21 15.92 19.56 -0.79
CA VAL A 21 15.43 18.27 -1.31
C VAL A 21 15.94 17.06 -0.53
N GLN A 22 16.98 17.26 0.33
CA GLN A 22 17.48 16.19 1.19
C GLN A 22 18.08 16.75 2.47
N GLY A 23 17.78 16.09 3.60
CA GLY A 23 18.46 16.28 4.88
C GLY A 23 19.52 15.21 5.13
N SER A 24 20.18 15.27 6.27
CA SER A 24 21.09 14.21 6.72
C SER A 24 20.32 12.89 6.89
N ALA A 25 20.86 11.80 6.39
CA ALA A 25 20.23 10.46 6.48
C ALA A 25 19.98 9.99 7.94
N GLY A 26 20.65 10.60 8.90
CA GLY A 26 20.51 10.29 10.34
C GLY A 26 19.72 11.34 11.14
N VAL A 27 19.21 12.40 10.52
CA VAL A 27 18.52 13.49 11.24
C VAL A 27 17.22 13.84 10.49
N LEU A 28 16.11 13.32 10.96
CA LEU A 28 14.78 13.66 10.47
C LEU A 28 14.15 14.70 11.42
N ILE A 29 13.96 15.93 10.94
CA ILE A 29 13.33 17.00 11.70
C ILE A 29 11.99 17.34 11.03
N GLY A 30 10.92 16.90 11.64
CA GLY A 30 9.53 17.27 11.29
C GLY A 30 9.01 16.67 9.99
N ALA A 31 7.71 16.68 9.84
CA ALA A 31 6.82 16.18 8.81
C ALA A 31 7.16 14.77 8.25
N PRO A 32 6.16 13.90 8.13
CA PRO A 32 6.36 12.62 7.47
C PRO A 32 6.96 12.93 6.09
N THR A 33 8.02 12.23 5.72
CA THR A 33 8.57 12.22 4.38
C THR A 33 7.57 11.52 3.45
N GLY A 34 6.39 12.09 3.36
CA GLY A 34 5.52 11.88 2.25
C GLY A 34 6.16 12.63 1.10
N VAL A 35 6.81 11.88 0.21
CA VAL A 35 7.19 12.34 -1.11
C VAL A 35 8.22 13.46 -1.12
N ALA A 36 9.46 13.11 -1.15
CA ALA A 36 10.47 13.98 -1.72
C ALA A 36 9.98 14.45 -3.10
N CYS A 37 9.75 15.73 -3.22
CA CYS A 37 9.40 16.42 -4.44
C CYS A 37 8.15 15.90 -5.16
N SER A 38 7.01 16.21 -4.63
CA SER A 38 5.74 15.99 -5.34
C SER A 38 5.50 16.97 -6.48
N VAL A 39 6.16 18.10 -6.53
CA VAL A 39 6.01 19.05 -7.63
C VAL A 39 7.31 19.85 -7.77
N CYS A 40 8.18 19.45 -8.68
CA CYS A 40 8.84 20.48 -9.46
C CYS A 40 7.74 21.14 -10.30
N PRO A 41 7.41 22.41 -10.11
CA PRO A 41 6.56 23.11 -11.05
C PRO A 41 7.31 23.06 -12.39
N THR A 42 6.87 22.17 -13.27
CA THR A 42 7.30 22.21 -14.66
C THR A 42 6.86 23.56 -15.19
N LYS A 43 7.77 24.51 -15.27
CA LYS A 43 7.56 25.67 -16.12
C LYS A 43 7.14 25.12 -17.46
N LYS A 44 6.05 25.64 -18.02
CA LYS A 44 5.49 25.19 -19.31
C LYS A 44 6.50 25.18 -20.46
N ASP A 45 7.68 25.74 -20.26
CA ASP A 45 8.74 25.92 -21.26
C ASP A 45 10.04 25.19 -20.94
N SER A 46 10.01 24.25 -19.96
CA SER A 46 11.18 23.40 -19.70
C SER A 46 11.07 22.14 -20.55
N PRO A 47 12.09 21.81 -21.38
CA PRO A 47 12.14 20.54 -22.11
C PRO A 47 12.47 19.40 -21.15
N ASN A 48 11.61 19.16 -20.17
CA ASN A 48 11.69 17.99 -19.31
C ASN A 48 11.13 16.79 -20.05
N TYR A 49 11.92 16.27 -20.94
CA TYR A 49 11.78 14.93 -21.46
C TYR A 49 12.27 13.99 -20.36
N GLY A 50 11.36 13.47 -19.57
CA GLY A 50 11.71 12.42 -18.65
C GLY A 50 10.92 12.48 -17.34
N SER A 51 10.53 11.31 -16.93
CA SER A 51 9.96 11.07 -15.60
C SER A 51 10.95 11.56 -14.53
N PRO A 52 10.46 12.17 -13.43
CA PRO A 52 11.32 12.76 -12.44
C PRO A 52 12.26 11.70 -11.85
N VAL A 53 13.54 11.89 -12.07
CA VAL A 53 14.60 11.09 -11.46
C VAL A 53 15.11 11.85 -10.24
N ASN A 54 15.09 11.20 -9.09
CA ASN A 54 15.79 11.70 -7.91
C ASN A 54 17.31 11.45 -8.12
N PRO A 55 18.12 12.49 -8.37
CA PRO A 55 19.53 12.31 -8.72
C PRO A 55 20.36 11.76 -7.56
N LEU A 56 19.91 11.94 -6.32
CA LEU A 56 20.61 11.47 -5.13
C LEU A 56 20.44 9.97 -4.91
N LEU A 57 19.28 9.44 -5.25
CA LEU A 57 18.98 8.01 -5.15
C LEU A 57 19.23 7.28 -6.47
N GLY A 58 19.43 8.02 -7.58
CA GLY A 58 19.45 7.43 -8.91
C GLY A 58 18.15 6.72 -9.27
N ALA A 59 17.03 7.13 -8.65
CA ALA A 59 15.74 6.46 -8.75
C ALA A 59 14.71 7.33 -9.47
N LYS A 60 13.94 6.71 -10.35
CA LYS A 60 12.73 7.31 -10.92
C LYS A 60 11.61 7.23 -9.86
N VAL A 61 11.05 8.38 -9.53
CA VAL A 61 9.92 8.50 -8.59
C VAL A 61 8.77 9.18 -9.31
N LEU A 62 7.59 8.57 -9.29
CA LEU A 62 6.38 9.20 -9.80
C LEU A 62 5.56 9.77 -8.65
N PRO A 63 4.87 10.91 -8.87
CA PRO A 63 3.92 11.43 -7.90
C PRO A 63 2.88 10.38 -7.51
N VAL A 64 2.37 10.48 -6.29
CA VAL A 64 1.23 9.65 -5.86
C VAL A 64 0.01 10.04 -6.70
N GLU A 65 -0.60 9.05 -7.34
CA GLU A 65 -1.81 9.22 -8.14
C GLU A 65 -2.96 8.49 -7.48
N THR A 66 -4.08 9.20 -7.28
CA THR A 66 -5.31 8.63 -6.73
C THR A 66 -6.19 8.13 -7.87
N ASP A 67 -6.50 6.84 -7.85
CA ASP A 67 -7.38 6.21 -8.84
C ASP A 67 -8.83 6.17 -8.38
N LEU A 68 -9.05 6.13 -7.07
CA LEU A 68 -10.36 6.04 -6.45
C LEU A 68 -10.38 6.83 -5.14
N ALA A 69 -11.34 7.74 -5.01
CA ALA A 69 -11.68 8.42 -3.77
C ALA A 69 -13.15 8.83 -3.81
N LEU A 70 -14.02 8.09 -3.13
CA LEU A 70 -15.43 8.45 -2.98
C LEU A 70 -15.63 9.17 -1.64
N PRO A 71 -16.28 10.35 -1.61
CA PRO A 71 -16.52 11.07 -0.36
C PRO A 71 -17.29 10.23 0.66
N GLY A 72 -16.94 10.34 1.93
CA GLY A 72 -17.62 9.63 3.02
C GLY A 72 -16.77 9.56 4.29
N PRO A 73 -17.34 9.08 5.41
CA PRO A 73 -16.58 8.86 6.63
C PRO A 73 -15.63 7.68 6.45
N LEU A 74 -14.36 7.87 6.79
CA LEU A 74 -13.27 6.90 6.66
C LEU A 74 -13.31 6.18 5.29
N PRO A 75 -13.17 6.92 4.18
CA PRO A 75 -13.37 6.38 2.83
C PRO A 75 -12.24 5.45 2.42
N PHE A 76 -12.54 4.49 1.56
CA PHE A 76 -11.50 3.77 0.84
C PHE A 76 -10.91 4.67 -0.24
N ILE A 77 -9.62 4.98 -0.11
CA ILE A 77 -8.86 5.75 -1.09
C ILE A 77 -7.81 4.81 -1.70
N LEU A 78 -7.93 4.56 -3.00
CA LEU A 78 -6.93 3.79 -3.73
C LEU A 78 -6.00 4.74 -4.46
N PHE A 79 -4.73 4.69 -4.10
CA PHE A 79 -3.67 5.44 -4.74
C PHE A 79 -2.53 4.51 -5.16
N ARG A 80 -1.72 4.99 -6.09
CA ARG A 80 -0.49 4.34 -6.55
C ARG A 80 0.71 5.24 -6.30
N ALA A 81 1.77 4.68 -5.77
CA ALA A 81 3.05 5.36 -5.61
C ALA A 81 4.15 4.51 -6.23
N TYR A 82 4.99 5.12 -7.07
CA TYR A 82 6.08 4.43 -7.75
C TYR A 82 7.45 4.97 -7.36
N SER A 83 8.37 4.04 -7.15
CA SER A 83 9.79 4.35 -7.08
C SER A 83 10.59 3.17 -7.65
N SER A 84 11.46 3.42 -8.61
CA SER A 84 12.36 2.39 -9.12
C SER A 84 13.36 1.89 -8.07
N TYR A 85 13.59 2.65 -7.00
CA TYR A 85 14.40 2.21 -5.86
C TYR A 85 13.78 1.01 -5.15
N ARG A 86 12.44 0.90 -5.11
CA ARG A 86 11.72 -0.21 -4.47
C ARG A 86 11.95 -1.56 -5.12
N THR A 87 12.36 -1.62 -6.38
CA THR A 87 12.72 -2.87 -7.05
C THR A 87 13.99 -3.50 -6.46
N ARG A 88 14.76 -2.73 -5.72
CA ARG A 88 16.02 -3.13 -5.07
C ARG A 88 15.89 -3.23 -3.54
N THR A 89 14.71 -2.94 -2.99
CA THR A 89 14.47 -3.05 -1.56
C THR A 89 13.97 -4.44 -1.22
N PRO A 90 14.18 -4.87 0.03
CA PRO A 90 13.70 -6.16 0.50
C PRO A 90 12.17 -6.27 0.66
N ALA A 91 11.41 -5.22 0.39
CA ALA A 91 9.96 -5.26 0.49
C ALA A 91 9.32 -6.07 -0.63
N PRO A 92 8.28 -6.87 -0.35
CA PRO A 92 7.59 -7.67 -1.36
C PRO A 92 6.96 -6.79 -2.44
N VAL A 93 6.84 -7.35 -3.65
CA VAL A 93 6.14 -6.70 -4.76
C VAL A 93 4.65 -6.66 -4.46
N GLY A 94 4.04 -5.48 -4.61
CA GLY A 94 2.61 -5.28 -4.39
C GLY A 94 1.75 -5.61 -5.61
N VAL A 95 0.44 -5.43 -5.46
CA VAL A 95 -0.57 -5.79 -6.50
C VAL A 95 -0.49 -4.96 -7.79
N PHE A 96 0.22 -3.86 -7.79
CA PHE A 96 0.47 -3.05 -8.99
C PHE A 96 1.78 -3.42 -9.71
N GLY A 97 2.54 -4.40 -9.18
CA GLY A 97 3.79 -4.84 -9.77
C GLY A 97 5.04 -4.13 -9.24
N PRO A 98 6.22 -4.44 -9.81
CA PRO A 98 7.51 -3.97 -9.33
C PRO A 98 7.59 -2.44 -9.25
N GLY A 99 8.12 -1.94 -8.14
CA GLY A 99 8.29 -0.50 -7.90
C GLY A 99 7.04 0.25 -7.44
N TRP A 100 5.86 -0.33 -7.60
CA TRP A 100 4.59 0.24 -7.19
C TRP A 100 4.18 -0.18 -5.77
N LYS A 101 3.40 0.67 -5.11
CA LYS A 101 2.75 0.39 -3.82
C LYS A 101 1.32 0.92 -3.80
N ALA A 102 0.43 0.08 -3.26
CA ALA A 102 -0.93 0.42 -2.89
C ALA A 102 -1.00 0.88 -1.42
N PRO A 103 -2.09 1.54 -0.98
CA PRO A 103 -2.23 1.98 0.41
C PRO A 103 -2.21 0.83 1.43
N PHE A 104 -2.57 -0.37 1.03
CA PHE A 104 -2.60 -1.57 1.87
C PHE A 104 -1.33 -2.45 1.76
N ASP A 105 -0.31 -2.03 1.01
CA ASP A 105 0.98 -2.72 0.92
C ASP A 105 1.89 -2.35 2.10
N ILE A 106 1.35 -2.47 3.31
CA ILE A 106 2.05 -2.27 4.57
C ILE A 106 2.23 -3.63 5.23
N ARG A 107 3.44 -3.91 5.70
CA ARG A 107 3.80 -5.19 6.29
C ARG A 107 4.67 -4.97 7.53
N LEU A 108 4.38 -5.72 8.60
CA LEU A 108 5.22 -5.80 9.78
C LEU A 108 5.82 -7.20 9.88
N GLN A 109 7.13 -7.30 9.77
CA GLN A 109 7.87 -8.53 10.05
C GLN A 109 8.05 -8.67 11.56
N VAL A 110 7.78 -9.85 12.09
CA VAL A 110 7.85 -10.15 13.52
C VAL A 110 8.99 -11.13 13.75
N HIS A 111 10.08 -10.64 14.32
CA HIS A 111 11.22 -11.43 14.75
C HIS A 111 11.25 -11.53 16.28
N GLU A 112 12.05 -12.43 16.82
CA GLU A 112 12.13 -12.65 18.29
C GLU A 112 12.51 -11.38 19.06
N ARG A 113 13.41 -10.56 18.51
CA ARG A 113 13.98 -9.41 19.20
C ARG A 113 13.66 -8.07 18.56
N GLU A 114 13.13 -8.07 17.35
CA GLU A 114 12.83 -6.84 16.63
C GLU A 114 11.57 -6.97 15.79
N LEU A 115 11.01 -5.83 15.45
CA LEU A 115 9.91 -5.68 14.51
C LEU A 115 10.39 -4.79 13.37
N ILE A 116 10.13 -5.19 12.12
CA ILE A 116 10.51 -4.41 10.94
C ILE A 116 9.24 -4.03 10.18
N LEU A 117 8.89 -2.75 10.23
CA LEU A 117 7.77 -2.21 9.47
C LEU A 117 8.21 -1.81 8.07
N ASN A 118 7.64 -2.45 7.06
CA ASN A 118 7.75 -2.01 5.67
C ASN A 118 6.53 -1.13 5.36
N ASP A 119 6.74 0.16 5.22
CA ASP A 119 5.67 1.13 4.96
C ASP A 119 5.28 1.20 3.48
N SER A 120 4.18 1.89 3.18
CA SER A 120 3.74 2.13 1.81
C SER A 120 4.73 2.99 1.01
N GLY A 121 5.63 3.71 1.68
CA GLY A 121 6.75 4.44 1.09
C GLY A 121 7.89 3.54 0.64
N GLY A 122 7.92 2.25 1.03
CA GLY A 122 8.99 1.30 0.72
C GLY A 122 10.17 1.39 1.68
N ARG A 123 10.02 2.02 2.84
CA ARG A 123 11.04 2.09 3.89
C ARG A 123 10.92 0.92 4.85
N SER A 124 12.04 0.50 5.41
CA SER A 124 12.10 -0.47 6.51
C SER A 124 12.42 0.27 7.81
N ILE A 125 11.52 0.19 8.77
CA ILE A 125 11.60 0.91 10.04
C ILE A 125 11.67 -0.11 11.16
N HIS A 126 12.72 -0.02 11.98
CA HIS A 126 13.04 -0.99 13.00
C HIS A 126 12.52 -0.55 14.38
N PHE A 127 11.94 -1.50 15.10
CA PHE A 127 11.48 -1.37 16.48
C PHE A 127 11.99 -2.54 17.32
N GLU A 128 12.11 -2.32 18.62
CA GLU A 128 12.25 -3.43 19.56
C GLU A 128 10.97 -4.26 19.61
N SER A 129 11.09 -5.54 19.97
CA SER A 129 9.93 -6.40 20.17
C SER A 129 9.02 -5.85 21.26
N LEU A 130 7.72 -5.93 21.04
CA LEU A 130 6.68 -5.49 21.97
C LEU A 130 6.03 -6.68 22.66
N PHE A 131 5.89 -6.61 23.98
CA PHE A 131 5.02 -7.51 24.74
C PHE A 131 3.55 -7.15 24.56
N PRO A 132 2.60 -8.10 24.78
CA PRO A 132 1.18 -7.79 24.74
C PRO A 132 0.82 -6.61 25.66
N GLY A 133 0.08 -5.64 25.13
CA GLY A 133 -0.33 -4.41 25.82
C GLY A 133 0.74 -3.32 25.89
N GLU A 134 1.86 -3.47 25.19
CA GLU A 134 2.90 -2.43 25.11
C GLU A 134 2.71 -1.50 23.91
N ILE A 135 3.19 -0.27 24.08
CA ILE A 135 3.24 0.77 23.05
C ILE A 135 4.64 1.37 23.00
N SER A 136 5.20 1.48 21.82
CA SER A 136 6.46 2.16 21.53
C SER A 136 6.23 3.38 20.67
N TYR A 137 7.01 4.43 20.86
CA TYR A 137 7.02 5.63 20.04
C TYR A 137 8.33 5.79 19.30
N SER A 138 8.28 5.80 17.99
CA SER A 138 9.42 6.14 17.15
C SER A 138 9.54 7.65 17.02
N ARG A 139 10.59 8.24 17.63
CA ARG A 139 10.85 9.68 17.55
C ARG A 139 11.29 10.10 16.15
N SER A 140 12.06 9.27 15.45
CA SER A 140 12.52 9.54 14.08
C SER A 140 11.39 9.57 13.09
N GLU A 141 10.40 8.69 13.27
CA GLU A 141 9.27 8.54 12.35
C GLU A 141 8.00 9.26 12.82
N SER A 142 7.99 9.74 14.05
CA SER A 142 6.84 10.44 14.65
C SER A 142 5.55 9.63 14.66
N PHE A 143 5.64 8.31 14.88
CA PHE A 143 4.47 7.48 15.04
C PHE A 143 4.60 6.44 16.15
N TRP A 144 3.48 5.86 16.52
CA TRP A 144 3.32 4.88 17.58
C TRP A 144 3.10 3.49 16.99
N LEU A 145 3.76 2.48 17.55
CA LEU A 145 3.49 1.07 17.30
C LEU A 145 3.05 0.43 18.61
N ALA A 146 1.91 -0.25 18.58
CA ALA A 146 1.34 -0.93 19.74
C ALA A 146 1.10 -2.40 19.44
N ARG A 147 1.13 -3.25 20.46
CA ARG A 147 0.70 -4.63 20.40
C ARG A 147 -0.56 -4.81 21.24
N GLY A 148 -1.57 -5.52 20.71
CA GLY A 148 -2.79 -5.81 21.43
C GLY A 148 -2.54 -6.60 22.71
N GLY A 149 -3.46 -6.47 23.67
CA GLY A 149 -3.35 -7.04 25.00
C GLY A 149 -3.86 -6.09 26.07
N VAL A 150 -3.80 -6.50 27.31
CA VAL A 150 -4.16 -5.65 28.46
C VAL A 150 -3.15 -4.52 28.57
N LEU A 151 -3.62 -3.29 28.42
CA LEU A 151 -2.78 -2.11 28.37
C LEU A 151 -2.07 -1.88 29.70
N LYS A 152 -0.76 -1.79 29.67
CA LYS A 152 0.10 -1.48 30.83
C LYS A 152 0.39 0.03 30.96
N GLN A 153 -0.57 0.88 30.59
CA GLN A 153 -0.34 2.32 30.53
C GLN A 153 -0.78 3.08 31.76
N HIS A 154 -0.08 4.15 32.05
CA HIS A 154 -0.44 5.12 33.07
C HIS A 154 -1.67 5.94 32.64
N LYS A 155 -2.50 6.34 33.62
CA LYS A 155 -3.61 7.28 33.38
C LYS A 155 -3.06 8.55 32.71
N GLY A 156 -3.69 8.97 31.59
CA GLY A 156 -3.30 10.19 30.86
C GLY A 156 -2.40 9.97 29.64
N HIS A 157 -2.18 8.73 29.20
CA HIS A 157 -1.41 8.50 27.97
C HIS A 157 -2.05 9.20 26.76
N PRO A 158 -1.28 9.85 25.87
CA PRO A 158 -1.79 10.61 24.73
C PRO A 158 -2.72 9.81 23.81
N LEU A 159 -2.48 8.50 23.66
CA LEU A 159 -3.30 7.61 22.84
C LEU A 159 -4.52 7.02 23.54
N ALA A 160 -4.78 7.34 24.81
CA ALA A 160 -5.86 6.70 25.59
C ALA A 160 -7.25 6.81 24.92
N ARG A 161 -7.53 7.95 24.28
CA ARG A 161 -8.79 8.15 23.52
C ARG A 161 -8.84 7.26 22.27
N LEU A 162 -7.78 7.30 21.48
CA LEU A 162 -7.68 6.54 20.24
C LEU A 162 -7.67 5.01 20.52
N TRP A 163 -7.00 4.60 21.62
CA TRP A 163 -7.02 3.21 22.06
C TRP A 163 -8.42 2.70 22.42
N ARG A 164 -9.22 3.53 23.10
CA ARG A 164 -10.60 3.17 23.46
C ARG A 164 -11.54 3.06 22.26
N ALA A 165 -11.22 3.73 21.14
CA ALA A 165 -11.97 3.64 19.90
C ALA A 165 -11.78 2.30 19.16
N LEU A 166 -10.72 1.54 19.49
CA LEU A 166 -10.47 0.23 18.89
C LEU A 166 -11.56 -0.78 19.31
N PRO A 167 -12.04 -1.62 18.38
CA PRO A 167 -12.85 -2.79 18.74
C PRO A 167 -12.14 -3.65 19.77
N GLU A 168 -12.90 -4.22 20.71
CA GLU A 168 -12.32 -4.98 21.82
C GLU A 168 -11.52 -6.19 21.33
N ALA A 169 -12.03 -6.92 20.36
CA ALA A 169 -11.34 -8.06 19.75
C ALA A 169 -9.96 -7.68 19.19
N VAL A 170 -9.84 -6.52 18.53
CA VAL A 170 -8.54 -6.00 18.03
C VAL A 170 -7.64 -5.58 19.19
N ARG A 171 -8.21 -4.81 20.12
CA ARG A 171 -7.47 -4.19 21.22
C ARG A 171 -6.86 -5.23 22.16
N LEU A 172 -7.55 -6.33 22.43
CA LEU A 172 -7.12 -7.38 23.35
C LEU A 172 -6.32 -8.51 22.66
N SER A 173 -6.33 -8.61 21.34
CA SER A 173 -5.62 -9.67 20.63
C SER A 173 -4.10 -9.51 20.71
N PRO A 174 -3.36 -10.42 21.34
CA PRO A 174 -1.90 -10.37 21.41
C PRO A 174 -1.23 -10.67 20.06
N HIS A 175 -2.01 -11.09 19.06
CA HIS A 175 -1.56 -11.41 17.70
C HIS A 175 -1.63 -10.21 16.74
N THR A 176 -2.27 -9.12 17.19
CA THR A 176 -2.49 -7.91 16.41
C THR A 176 -1.55 -6.78 16.83
N TYR A 177 -1.03 -6.06 15.84
CA TYR A 177 -0.28 -4.83 16.06
C TYR A 177 -1.06 -3.65 15.48
N MET A 178 -0.83 -2.46 16.00
CA MET A 178 -1.52 -1.25 15.59
C MET A 178 -0.53 -0.11 15.45
N MET A 179 -0.64 0.67 14.37
CA MET A 179 0.20 1.83 14.14
C MET A 179 -0.65 3.11 14.10
N ALA A 180 -0.23 4.16 14.80
CA ALA A 180 -0.87 5.48 14.74
C ALA A 180 0.16 6.58 14.48
N VAL A 181 -0.13 7.44 13.49
CA VAL A 181 0.72 8.58 13.13
C VAL A 181 0.40 9.84 13.93
N SER A 182 -0.70 9.83 14.68
CA SER A 182 -1.07 10.95 15.57
C SER A 182 -1.96 10.47 16.71
N THR A 183 -2.09 11.29 17.74
CA THR A 183 -2.96 11.00 18.90
C THR A 183 -4.44 11.23 18.64
N THR A 184 -4.78 11.90 17.54
CA THR A 184 -6.15 12.24 17.14
C THR A 184 -6.56 11.65 15.80
N GLY A 185 -5.68 10.90 15.16
CA GLY A 185 -5.86 10.34 13.81
C GLY A 185 -6.58 8.99 13.83
N GLN A 186 -5.92 8.00 13.30
CA GLN A 186 -6.46 6.67 13.12
C GLN A 186 -5.40 5.61 13.45
N TRP A 187 -5.88 4.41 13.75
CA TRP A 187 -5.08 3.20 13.84
C TRP A 187 -5.06 2.46 12.51
N LEU A 188 -3.89 2.08 12.06
CA LEU A 188 -3.70 1.04 11.05
C LEU A 188 -3.57 -0.29 11.79
N ILE A 189 -4.40 -1.26 11.45
CA ILE A 189 -4.46 -2.56 12.13
C ILE A 189 -3.67 -3.59 11.32
N LEU A 190 -2.70 -4.22 11.96
CA LEU A 190 -1.80 -5.19 11.35
C LEU A 190 -2.06 -6.56 11.96
N GLY A 191 -2.65 -7.44 11.18
CA GLY A 191 -3.04 -8.80 11.58
C GLY A 191 -2.37 -9.89 10.74
N TRP A 192 -2.78 -11.13 10.93
CA TRP A 192 -2.32 -12.24 10.11
C TRP A 192 -2.85 -12.11 8.68
N PRO A 193 -2.12 -12.67 7.68
CA PRO A 193 -2.50 -12.50 6.27
C PRO A 193 -3.88 -13.07 5.92
N GLU A 194 -4.22 -14.25 6.45
CA GLU A 194 -5.45 -14.95 6.11
C GLU A 194 -6.60 -14.56 7.05
N ARG A 195 -6.30 -14.45 8.35
CA ARG A 195 -7.28 -14.07 9.38
C ARG A 195 -6.60 -13.50 10.62
N VAL A 196 -7.35 -12.82 11.45
CA VAL A 196 -6.89 -12.43 12.80
C VAL A 196 -7.34 -13.53 13.76
N PRO A 197 -6.42 -14.21 14.49
CA PRO A 197 -6.80 -15.21 15.49
C PRO A 197 -7.49 -14.56 16.68
N GLU A 198 -8.34 -15.33 17.34
CA GLU A 198 -8.98 -14.91 18.58
C GLU A 198 -7.96 -14.69 19.71
N ALA A 199 -8.33 -13.89 20.72
CA ALA A 199 -7.40 -13.49 21.77
C ALA A 199 -6.92 -14.66 22.66
N ASP A 200 -7.73 -15.67 22.80
CA ASP A 200 -7.51 -16.91 23.58
C ASP A 200 -7.06 -18.10 22.72
N GLU A 201 -6.97 -17.91 21.41
CA GLU A 201 -6.54 -18.96 20.50
C GLU A 201 -5.07 -19.30 20.70
N VAL A 202 -4.77 -20.59 20.79
CA VAL A 202 -3.40 -21.08 20.83
C VAL A 202 -2.78 -20.93 19.43
N PRO A 203 -1.72 -20.13 19.27
CA PRO A 203 -1.10 -19.96 17.97
C PRO A 203 -0.51 -21.28 17.47
N PRO A 204 -0.46 -21.48 16.14
CA PRO A 204 0.22 -22.63 15.55
C PRO A 204 1.70 -22.65 15.97
N PRO A 205 2.36 -23.78 15.92
CA PRO A 205 3.79 -23.90 16.25
C PRO A 205 4.68 -22.93 15.47
N GLU A 206 4.31 -22.65 14.23
CA GLU A 206 4.98 -21.66 13.35
C GLU A 206 3.96 -20.61 12.92
N PRO A 207 3.75 -19.56 13.74
CA PRO A 207 2.88 -18.45 13.36
C PRO A 207 3.47 -17.69 12.16
N PRO A 208 2.65 -17.00 11.34
CA PRO A 208 3.15 -16.18 10.24
C PRO A 208 4.24 -15.21 10.71
N ALA A 209 5.38 -15.18 10.01
CA ALA A 209 6.52 -14.32 10.34
C ALA A 209 6.23 -12.83 10.11
N TYR A 210 5.07 -12.49 9.57
CA TYR A 210 4.68 -11.11 9.30
C TYR A 210 3.19 -10.85 9.54
N ARG A 211 2.86 -9.57 9.67
CA ARG A 211 1.50 -9.04 9.78
C ARG A 211 1.26 -8.13 8.58
N VAL A 212 0.03 -8.08 8.11
CA VAL A 212 -0.41 -7.25 6.99
C VAL A 212 -1.50 -6.29 7.44
N LEU A 213 -1.70 -5.21 6.69
CA LEU A 213 -2.80 -4.29 6.97
C LEU A 213 -4.14 -5.01 6.77
N THR A 214 -4.92 -5.12 7.83
CA THR A 214 -6.26 -5.74 7.85
C THR A 214 -7.37 -4.72 7.99
N GLY A 215 -7.06 -3.51 8.46
CA GLY A 215 -8.06 -2.47 8.62
C GLY A 215 -7.50 -1.15 9.12
N VAL A 216 -8.40 -0.19 9.20
CA VAL A 216 -8.15 1.14 9.75
C VAL A 216 -9.29 1.46 10.71
N VAL A 217 -8.98 2.04 11.88
CA VAL A 217 -9.98 2.50 12.86
C VAL A 217 -9.72 3.96 13.20
N ASP A 218 -10.71 4.82 13.05
CA ASP A 218 -10.58 6.23 13.40
C ASP A 218 -10.89 6.50 14.89
N GLY A 219 -10.69 7.74 15.32
CA GLY A 219 -10.94 8.15 16.71
C GLY A 219 -12.40 8.13 17.16
N PHE A 220 -13.34 7.82 16.25
CA PHE A 220 -14.76 7.66 16.50
C PHE A 220 -15.21 6.20 16.53
N GLY A 221 -14.28 5.25 16.31
CA GLY A 221 -14.58 3.81 16.26
C GLY A 221 -15.11 3.34 14.91
N ARG A 222 -15.11 4.19 13.86
CA ARG A 222 -15.47 3.73 12.51
C ARG A 222 -14.33 2.89 11.94
N THR A 223 -14.69 1.85 11.20
CA THR A 223 -13.72 0.88 10.66
C THR A 223 -13.74 0.89 9.14
N LEU A 224 -12.56 0.76 8.55
CA LEU A 224 -12.35 0.37 7.18
C LEU A 224 -11.65 -1.00 7.24
N THR A 225 -12.20 -2.00 6.57
CA THR A 225 -11.70 -3.39 6.63
C THR A 225 -11.21 -3.85 5.28
N PHE A 226 -10.02 -4.45 5.25
CA PHE A 226 -9.46 -5.12 4.08
C PHE A 226 -9.73 -6.62 4.19
N HIS A 227 -10.57 -7.15 3.30
CA HIS A 227 -10.88 -8.56 3.22
C HIS A 227 -9.84 -9.27 2.36
N ARG A 228 -9.24 -10.32 2.90
CA ARG A 228 -8.21 -11.10 2.21
C ARG A 228 -8.72 -12.49 1.87
N ALA A 229 -8.25 -13.03 0.75
CA ALA A 229 -8.52 -14.41 0.39
C ALA A 229 -7.85 -15.34 1.41
N ALA A 230 -8.63 -16.25 2.01
CA ALA A 230 -8.11 -17.24 2.96
C ALA A 230 -7.37 -18.39 2.25
N GLU A 231 -7.77 -18.70 1.02
CA GLU A 231 -7.28 -19.85 0.25
C GLU A 231 -7.26 -19.57 -1.26
N GLY A 232 -6.77 -20.51 -2.04
CA GLY A 232 -6.70 -20.43 -3.50
C GLY A 232 -5.48 -19.69 -4.03
N ASP A 233 -5.50 -19.41 -5.33
CA ASP A 233 -4.36 -18.85 -6.08
C ASP A 233 -3.96 -17.43 -5.64
N VAL A 234 -4.85 -16.73 -4.96
CA VAL A 234 -4.64 -15.35 -4.48
C VAL A 234 -4.68 -15.26 -2.95
N ALA A 235 -4.45 -16.38 -2.26
CA ALA A 235 -4.43 -16.43 -0.79
C ALA A 235 -3.56 -15.32 -0.19
N GLY A 236 -4.06 -14.65 0.87
CA GLY A 236 -3.42 -13.54 1.54
C GLY A 236 -3.56 -12.18 0.84
N ALA A 237 -3.97 -12.12 -0.44
CA ALA A 237 -4.19 -10.86 -1.15
C ALA A 237 -5.53 -10.21 -0.78
N VAL A 238 -5.61 -8.89 -0.88
CA VAL A 238 -6.85 -8.12 -0.65
C VAL A 238 -7.80 -8.30 -1.81
N THR A 239 -8.93 -8.92 -1.58
CA THR A 239 -9.99 -9.17 -2.58
C THR A 239 -11.21 -8.28 -2.37
N GLY A 240 -11.32 -7.63 -1.22
CA GLY A 240 -12.42 -6.74 -0.91
C GLY A 240 -12.06 -5.67 0.10
N VAL A 241 -12.84 -4.61 0.11
CA VAL A 241 -12.73 -3.54 1.12
C VAL A 241 -14.13 -3.13 1.53
N THR A 242 -14.35 -2.97 2.83
CA THR A 242 -15.54 -2.31 3.37
C THR A 242 -15.08 -1.02 4.02
N ASP A 243 -15.56 0.14 3.55
CA ASP A 243 -15.16 1.43 4.11
C ASP A 243 -16.03 1.87 5.28
N GLY A 244 -15.68 3.00 5.91
CA GLY A 244 -16.40 3.52 7.07
C GLY A 244 -17.80 4.07 6.77
N ALA A 245 -18.19 4.20 5.50
CA ALA A 245 -19.54 4.49 5.05
C ALA A 245 -20.37 3.21 4.81
N GLY A 246 -19.78 2.02 4.96
CA GLY A 246 -20.41 0.73 4.71
C GLY A 246 -20.43 0.32 3.23
N ARG A 247 -19.72 1.05 2.36
CA ARG A 247 -19.59 0.70 0.95
C ARG A 247 -18.65 -0.50 0.80
N CYS A 248 -19.03 -1.44 -0.07
CA CYS A 248 -18.23 -2.62 -0.36
C CYS A 248 -17.59 -2.51 -1.74
N PHE A 249 -16.29 -2.72 -1.78
CA PHE A 249 -15.50 -2.74 -3.00
C PHE A 249 -14.96 -4.15 -3.23
N HIS A 250 -15.05 -4.63 -4.46
CA HIS A 250 -14.44 -5.88 -4.88
C HIS A 250 -13.22 -5.61 -5.75
N LEU A 251 -12.09 -6.22 -5.39
CA LEU A 251 -10.82 -6.13 -6.08
C LEU A 251 -10.62 -7.40 -6.91
N VAL A 252 -10.70 -7.27 -8.22
CA VAL A 252 -10.46 -8.37 -9.15
C VAL A 252 -8.96 -8.55 -9.32
N LEU A 253 -8.48 -9.71 -8.95
CA LEU A 253 -7.07 -10.08 -9.03
C LEU A 253 -6.82 -11.15 -10.08
N SER A 254 -5.64 -11.17 -10.66
CA SER A 254 -5.16 -12.26 -11.51
C SER A 254 -3.76 -12.69 -11.12
N THR A 255 -3.48 -13.97 -11.29
CA THR A 255 -2.12 -14.53 -11.21
C THR A 255 -1.39 -14.34 -12.52
N GLN A 256 -0.07 -14.52 -12.51
CA GLN A 256 0.73 -14.49 -13.74
C GLN A 256 0.28 -15.58 -14.73
N ALA A 257 0.00 -16.80 -14.24
CA ALA A 257 -0.47 -17.90 -15.08
C ALA A 257 -1.82 -17.61 -15.75
N GLN A 258 -2.77 -17.01 -15.01
CA GLN A 258 -4.08 -16.62 -15.56
C GLN A 258 -3.94 -15.57 -16.67
N ARG A 259 -3.05 -14.57 -16.48
CA ARG A 259 -2.78 -13.57 -17.55
C ARG A 259 -2.10 -14.19 -18.76
N ALA A 260 -1.16 -15.10 -18.54
CA ALA A 260 -0.49 -15.83 -19.64
C ALA A 260 -1.49 -16.67 -20.44
N GLU A 261 -2.40 -17.37 -19.76
CA GLU A 261 -3.47 -18.12 -20.42
C GLU A 261 -4.44 -17.24 -21.22
N ALA A 262 -4.87 -16.12 -20.63
CA ALA A 262 -5.73 -15.14 -21.32
C ALA A 262 -5.04 -14.60 -22.58
N PHE A 263 -3.75 -14.30 -22.52
CA PHE A 263 -2.96 -13.85 -23.66
C PHE A 263 -2.88 -14.94 -24.75
N ARG A 264 -2.67 -16.20 -24.39
CA ARG A 264 -2.67 -17.34 -25.36
C ARG A 264 -4.02 -17.46 -26.06
N LYS A 265 -5.13 -17.45 -25.31
CA LYS A 265 -6.49 -17.52 -25.87
C LYS A 265 -6.80 -16.36 -26.82
N GLN A 266 -6.41 -15.14 -26.46
CA GLN A 266 -6.58 -13.97 -27.33
C GLN A 266 -5.80 -14.09 -28.64
N ARG A 267 -4.58 -14.62 -28.57
CA ARG A 267 -3.74 -14.85 -29.75
C ARG A 267 -4.33 -15.91 -30.66
N GLU A 268 -4.81 -17.02 -30.13
CA GLU A 268 -5.48 -18.08 -30.88
C GLU A 268 -6.75 -17.58 -31.62
N SER A 269 -7.58 -16.80 -30.91
CA SER A 269 -8.78 -16.19 -31.50
C SER A 269 -8.44 -15.18 -32.62
N SER A 270 -7.33 -14.45 -32.48
CA SER A 270 -6.85 -13.51 -33.51
C SER A 270 -6.31 -14.21 -34.74
N LEU A 271 -5.73 -15.41 -34.61
CA LEU A 271 -5.21 -16.21 -35.73
C LEU A 271 -6.32 -16.91 -36.49
N SER A 272 -7.46 -17.18 -35.89
CA SER A 272 -8.62 -17.81 -36.50
C SER A 272 -9.53 -16.81 -37.27
N SER A 273 -9.27 -15.51 -37.19
CA SER A 273 -10.05 -14.47 -37.90
C SER A 273 -9.51 -14.27 -39.33
N PRO A 274 -10.34 -14.38 -40.39
CA PRO A 274 -9.89 -14.40 -41.80
C PRO A 274 -9.49 -13.03 -42.39
N ALA A 275 -9.49 -11.95 -41.65
CA ALA A 275 -9.27 -10.60 -42.18
C ALA A 275 -8.28 -9.78 -41.30
N GLY A 276 -7.02 -9.70 -41.75
CA GLY A 276 -6.05 -8.72 -41.27
C GLY A 276 -4.64 -8.96 -41.81
N PRO A 277 -3.86 -7.92 -42.15
CA PRO A 277 -2.49 -8.09 -42.59
C PRO A 277 -1.68 -8.73 -41.45
N ARG A 278 -1.02 -9.84 -41.74
CA ARG A 278 -0.08 -10.51 -40.83
C ARG A 278 1.12 -9.60 -40.61
N SER A 279 1.00 -8.71 -39.66
CA SER A 279 2.16 -8.07 -39.06
C SER A 279 2.96 -9.17 -38.37
N ALA A 280 4.21 -9.34 -38.79
CA ALA A 280 5.17 -10.22 -38.13
C ALA A 280 5.44 -9.67 -36.73
N SER A 281 4.51 -9.89 -35.78
CA SER A 281 4.73 -9.54 -34.39
C SER A 281 5.65 -10.60 -33.81
N SER A 282 6.78 -10.10 -33.31
CA SER A 282 7.76 -10.82 -32.50
C SER A 282 7.07 -11.89 -31.64
N SER A 283 7.63 -13.09 -31.58
CA SER A 283 7.21 -14.20 -30.74
C SER A 283 7.39 -13.85 -29.25
N GLN A 284 6.65 -12.85 -28.76
CA GLN A 284 6.69 -12.48 -27.35
C GLN A 284 6.04 -13.61 -26.57
N VAL A 285 6.87 -14.36 -25.84
CA VAL A 285 6.43 -15.42 -24.94
C VAL A 285 5.92 -14.73 -23.68
N PHE A 286 4.69 -15.03 -23.28
CA PHE A 286 4.14 -14.60 -22.00
C PHE A 286 4.44 -15.72 -20.98
N PRO A 287 5.32 -15.51 -20.00
CA PRO A 287 5.71 -16.56 -19.06
C PRO A 287 4.58 -16.83 -18.05
N ASP A 288 4.45 -18.10 -17.64
CA ASP A 288 3.49 -18.51 -16.60
C ASP A 288 3.96 -18.13 -15.18
N THR A 289 5.25 -17.86 -15.01
CA THR A 289 5.85 -17.47 -13.74
C THR A 289 6.76 -16.25 -13.93
N LEU A 290 6.92 -15.47 -12.89
CA LEU A 290 7.86 -14.36 -12.84
C LEU A 290 9.17 -14.76 -12.17
N PRO A 291 10.30 -14.08 -12.47
CA PRO A 291 11.54 -14.29 -11.74
C PRO A 291 11.36 -13.97 -10.25
N ALA A 292 12.20 -14.57 -9.41
CA ALA A 292 12.23 -14.30 -7.99
C ALA A 292 12.34 -12.79 -7.71
N GLY A 293 11.55 -12.31 -6.74
CA GLY A 293 11.54 -10.92 -6.34
C GLY A 293 12.69 -10.56 -5.39
N THR A 294 12.37 -9.89 -4.30
CA THR A 294 13.34 -9.41 -3.32
C THR A 294 13.68 -10.44 -2.26
N GLU A 295 14.76 -10.19 -1.50
CA GLU A 295 15.21 -11.02 -0.38
C GLU A 295 14.12 -11.31 0.67
N TYR A 296 13.23 -10.34 0.95
CA TYR A 296 12.16 -10.47 1.97
C TYR A 296 10.79 -10.82 1.40
N GLY A 297 10.67 -10.88 0.10
CA GLY A 297 9.40 -11.22 -0.56
C GLY A 297 9.56 -11.41 -2.05
N ALA A 298 9.19 -12.58 -2.51
CA ALA A 298 9.11 -12.87 -3.93
C ALA A 298 7.98 -12.05 -4.57
N ASP A 299 8.07 -11.85 -5.88
CA ASP A 299 6.93 -11.43 -6.69
C ASP A 299 6.03 -12.66 -6.91
N ASN A 300 4.89 -12.70 -6.23
CA ASN A 300 3.93 -13.80 -6.38
C ASN A 300 3.12 -13.73 -7.68
N GLY A 301 3.37 -12.71 -8.49
CA GLY A 301 2.68 -12.50 -9.76
C GLY A 301 1.21 -12.07 -9.65
N ILE A 302 0.69 -11.85 -8.45
CA ILE A 302 -0.69 -11.37 -8.25
C ILE A 302 -0.78 -9.89 -8.62
N ARG A 303 -1.77 -9.53 -9.46
CA ARG A 303 -2.00 -8.16 -9.94
C ARG A 303 -3.45 -7.78 -9.82
N LEU A 304 -3.70 -6.50 -9.49
CA LEU A 304 -5.03 -5.91 -9.46
C LEU A 304 -5.47 -5.52 -10.87
N GLU A 305 -6.55 -6.12 -11.37
CA GLU A 305 -7.07 -5.83 -12.71
C GLU A 305 -8.21 -4.82 -12.72
N ALA A 306 -9.07 -4.86 -11.69
CA ALA A 306 -10.21 -3.96 -11.61
C ALA A 306 -10.68 -3.76 -10.16
N VAL A 307 -11.34 -2.63 -9.93
CA VAL A 307 -12.04 -2.33 -8.68
C VAL A 307 -13.50 -2.03 -8.98
N TRP A 308 -14.40 -2.76 -8.32
CA TRP A 308 -15.84 -2.60 -8.43
C TRP A 308 -16.43 -2.09 -7.12
N LEU A 309 -17.38 -1.15 -7.21
CA LEU A 309 -18.26 -0.82 -6.08
C LEU A 309 -19.43 -1.80 -6.11
N THR A 310 -19.43 -2.81 -5.26
CA THR A 310 -20.44 -3.89 -5.28
C THR A 310 -21.64 -3.60 -4.40
N HIS A 311 -21.50 -2.69 -3.44
CA HIS A 311 -22.60 -2.24 -2.59
C HIS A 311 -22.35 -0.81 -2.11
N ASP A 312 -23.39 0.02 -2.20
CA ASP A 312 -23.44 1.36 -1.59
C ASP A 312 -24.72 1.48 -0.76
N PRO A 313 -24.62 1.66 0.58
CA PRO A 313 -25.81 1.83 1.43
C PRO A 313 -26.72 2.99 1.06
N ALA A 314 -26.18 4.01 0.37
CA ALA A 314 -26.96 5.16 -0.12
C ALA A 314 -27.81 4.78 -1.37
N TYR A 315 -27.41 3.75 -2.09
CA TYR A 315 -28.04 3.27 -3.32
C TYR A 315 -28.07 1.74 -3.36
N PRO A 316 -28.81 1.07 -2.41
CA PRO A 316 -28.68 -0.37 -2.17
C PRO A 316 -29.18 -1.22 -3.36
N ASP A 317 -30.07 -0.69 -4.17
CA ASP A 317 -30.67 -1.38 -5.32
C ASP A 317 -29.88 -1.18 -6.64
N GLU A 318 -28.87 -0.29 -6.62
CA GLU A 318 -28.05 -0.05 -7.80
C GLU A 318 -27.02 -1.16 -8.01
N GLN A 319 -26.98 -1.71 -9.22
CA GLN A 319 -25.97 -2.69 -9.61
C GLN A 319 -24.84 -2.01 -10.38
N PRO A 320 -23.58 -2.37 -10.13
CA PRO A 320 -22.45 -1.79 -10.84
C PRO A 320 -22.48 -2.22 -12.32
N THR A 321 -22.42 -1.24 -13.23
CA THR A 321 -22.38 -1.48 -14.67
C THR A 321 -20.98 -1.45 -15.26
N ALA A 322 -20.02 -0.87 -14.52
CA ALA A 322 -18.62 -0.76 -14.90
C ALA A 322 -17.72 -0.70 -13.65
N PRO A 323 -16.47 -1.18 -13.74
CA PRO A 323 -15.53 -1.01 -12.67
C PRO A 323 -15.16 0.46 -12.51
N LEU A 324 -14.82 0.87 -11.28
CA LEU A 324 -14.38 2.22 -10.96
C LEU A 324 -12.99 2.54 -11.54
N ALA A 325 -12.12 1.53 -11.59
CA ALA A 325 -10.79 1.60 -12.18
C ALA A 325 -10.40 0.24 -12.77
N ARG A 326 -9.59 0.25 -13.84
CA ARG A 326 -9.01 -0.96 -14.46
C ARG A 326 -7.54 -0.77 -14.71
N TYR A 327 -6.81 -1.87 -14.68
CA TYR A 327 -5.37 -1.92 -14.84
C TYR A 327 -4.98 -2.99 -15.85
N THR A 328 -3.94 -2.73 -16.61
CA THR A 328 -3.35 -3.71 -17.54
C THR A 328 -1.86 -3.83 -17.28
N TYR A 329 -1.31 -5.00 -17.61
CA TYR A 329 0.07 -5.33 -17.30
C TYR A 329 0.80 -5.86 -18.53
N THR A 330 2.12 -5.73 -18.52
CA THR A 330 3.01 -6.36 -19.49
C THR A 330 3.13 -7.87 -19.21
N ALA A 331 3.76 -8.61 -20.11
CA ALA A 331 4.09 -10.02 -19.93
C ALA A 331 4.99 -10.27 -18.70
N SER A 332 5.80 -9.28 -18.32
CA SER A 332 6.66 -9.30 -17.13
C SER A 332 5.93 -8.85 -15.84
N GLY A 333 4.62 -8.61 -15.90
CA GLY A 333 3.82 -8.22 -14.74
C GLY A 333 4.02 -6.78 -14.29
N GLU A 334 4.58 -5.91 -15.12
CA GLU A 334 4.72 -4.49 -14.87
C GLU A 334 3.43 -3.75 -15.26
N LEU A 335 3.04 -2.74 -14.50
CA LEU A 335 1.87 -1.91 -14.80
C LEU A 335 2.06 -1.20 -16.14
N ARG A 336 1.11 -1.40 -17.06
CA ARG A 336 1.14 -0.83 -18.41
C ARG A 336 0.21 0.36 -18.59
N ALA A 337 -1.02 0.25 -18.13
CA ALA A 337 -2.01 1.32 -18.27
C ALA A 337 -3.08 1.26 -17.18
N VAL A 338 -3.67 2.41 -16.92
CA VAL A 338 -4.79 2.62 -15.98
C VAL A 338 -5.94 3.26 -16.73
N TYR A 339 -7.15 2.77 -16.47
CA TYR A 339 -8.40 3.24 -17.07
C TYR A 339 -9.38 3.64 -15.99
N ASP A 340 -10.11 4.72 -16.22
CA ASP A 340 -11.17 5.18 -15.34
C ASP A 340 -12.50 4.41 -15.58
N ARG A 341 -13.55 4.83 -14.86
CA ARG A 341 -14.90 4.25 -14.97
C ARG A 341 -15.50 4.36 -16.37
N SER A 342 -15.14 5.37 -17.15
CA SER A 342 -15.61 5.54 -18.53
C SER A 342 -14.91 4.61 -19.52
N GLY A 343 -13.87 3.91 -19.08
CA GLY A 343 -12.98 3.11 -19.94
C GLY A 343 -11.93 3.96 -20.65
N THR A 344 -11.79 5.23 -20.29
CA THR A 344 -10.77 6.10 -20.84
C THR A 344 -9.42 5.79 -20.17
N GLN A 345 -8.38 5.66 -21.00
CA GLN A 345 -7.02 5.49 -20.48
C GLN A 345 -6.53 6.81 -19.87
N VAL A 346 -6.39 6.84 -18.55
CA VAL A 346 -5.92 8.02 -17.80
C VAL A 346 -4.40 8.06 -17.65
N ARG A 347 -3.74 6.89 -17.74
CA ARG A 347 -2.28 6.75 -17.70
C ARG A 347 -1.79 5.60 -18.56
N GLY A 348 -0.58 5.78 -19.13
CA GLY A 348 0.24 4.74 -19.77
C GLY A 348 1.69 4.84 -19.28
N PHE A 349 2.38 3.70 -19.19
CA PHE A 349 3.74 3.58 -18.66
C PHE A 349 4.66 2.84 -19.65
#